data_2c2884b4e384677c97e31d5f85aa8c3f
#
_entry.id   2c2884b4e384677c97e31d5f85aa8c3f
#
_cell.length_a   1.000
_cell.length_b   1.000
_cell.length_c   1.000
_cell.angle_alpha   90.00
_cell.angle_beta   90.00
_cell.angle_gamma   90.00
#
_symmetry.space_group_name_H-M   'P 1'
#
loop_
_entity.id
_entity.type
_entity.pdbx_description
1 polymer ?
#
loop_
_entity_poly.entity_id
_entity_poly.type
_entity_poly.pdbx_seq_one_letter_code
_entity_poly.pdbx_strand_id
1 'polypeptide(L)'
;MIVILLGPPGAGKGTQAQKIQKSHGLVQLSTGDMLRAAVAAGTEVGKKAKDFMEAGKLVTDEIVVGIIADRIEEDDCKQGFLLDGFPRTVAQAQALDNMLSQKNLKLDAVIEMKVDDEALVDRITGRYTCAKCNAGYHDLNLKPKVDGVCDQCGSMNFNRRADDNRETVSARLESYHSQTAPLLPYYKEKGVLKVVDGMADIDDVTAQINNVLSGFK
;
A
#
# COMPACT_ATOMS: atom_id res chain seq x y z
N MET A 1 14.00 -8.19 6.93
CA MET A 1 13.97 -7.03 6.02
C MET A 1 12.69 -6.25 6.22
N ILE A 2 12.76 -4.91 6.35
CA ILE A 2 11.61 -4.02 6.53
C ILE A 2 11.60 -2.99 5.40
N VAL A 3 10.50 -2.95 4.65
CA VAL A 3 10.38 -2.13 3.43
C VAL A 3 9.09 -1.31 3.49
N ILE A 4 9.14 -0.08 2.99
CA ILE A 4 7.96 0.76 2.78
C ILE A 4 7.75 0.95 1.28
N LEU A 5 6.52 0.79 0.79
CA LEU A 5 6.11 1.25 -0.53
C LEU A 5 5.41 2.60 -0.41
N LEU A 6 6.00 3.62 -1.02
CA LEU A 6 5.43 4.97 -1.16
C LEU A 6 4.95 5.20 -2.59
N GLY A 7 3.99 6.07 -2.72
CA GLY A 7 3.43 6.50 -4.00
C GLY A 7 1.95 6.84 -3.86
N PRO A 8 1.40 7.62 -4.78
CA PRO A 8 0.01 8.03 -4.74
C PRO A 8 -0.97 6.85 -4.84
N PRO A 9 -2.25 7.05 -4.52
CA PRO A 9 -3.27 6.06 -4.83
C PRO A 9 -3.23 5.73 -6.31
N GLY A 10 -3.40 4.46 -6.67
CA GLY A 10 -3.29 4.01 -8.08
C GLY A 10 -1.89 3.71 -8.60
N ALA A 11 -0.82 4.01 -7.86
CA ALA A 11 0.58 3.75 -8.29
C ALA A 11 0.94 2.26 -8.45
N GLY A 12 0.07 1.32 -8.09
CA GLY A 12 0.34 -0.12 -8.22
C GLY A 12 1.00 -0.75 -6.99
N LYS A 13 1.11 -0.03 -5.85
CA LYS A 13 1.75 -0.54 -4.62
C LYS A 13 1.26 -1.93 -4.20
N GLY A 14 -0.05 -2.15 -4.14
CA GLY A 14 -0.62 -3.45 -3.76
C GLY A 14 -0.26 -4.58 -4.72
N THR A 15 -0.18 -4.31 -6.03
CA THR A 15 0.27 -5.29 -7.05
C THR A 15 1.73 -5.68 -6.80
N GLN A 16 2.60 -4.71 -6.59
CA GLN A 16 4.00 -4.97 -6.32
C GLN A 16 4.22 -5.61 -4.95
N ALA A 17 3.45 -5.20 -3.93
CA ALA A 17 3.50 -5.81 -2.60
C ALA A 17 3.24 -7.32 -2.64
N GLN A 18 2.22 -7.77 -3.40
CA GLN A 18 1.94 -9.20 -3.57
C GLN A 18 3.08 -9.95 -4.28
N LYS A 19 3.74 -9.32 -5.27
CA LYS A 19 4.90 -9.92 -5.96
C LYS A 19 6.10 -10.01 -5.02
N ILE A 20 6.38 -8.96 -4.25
CA ILE A 20 7.46 -8.92 -3.24
C ILE A 20 7.21 -9.98 -2.15
N GLN A 21 5.98 -10.10 -1.66
CA GLN A 21 5.62 -11.12 -0.68
C GLN A 21 5.95 -12.52 -1.19
N LYS A 22 5.63 -12.82 -2.44
CA LYS A 22 5.92 -14.13 -3.06
C LYS A 22 7.40 -14.39 -3.28
N SER A 23 8.18 -13.36 -3.65
CA SER A 23 9.60 -13.52 -4.03
C SER A 23 10.56 -13.38 -2.85
N HIS A 24 10.20 -12.62 -1.83
CA HIS A 24 11.07 -12.31 -0.67
C HIS A 24 10.53 -12.85 0.66
N GLY A 25 9.32 -13.41 0.69
CA GLY A 25 8.70 -13.94 1.92
C GLY A 25 8.30 -12.88 2.95
N LEU A 26 8.23 -11.61 2.53
CA LEU A 26 7.82 -10.51 3.41
C LEU A 26 6.30 -10.50 3.61
N VAL A 27 5.85 -10.27 4.82
CA VAL A 27 4.40 -10.09 5.09
C VAL A 27 3.97 -8.69 4.68
N GLN A 28 2.92 -8.60 3.86
CA GLN A 28 2.34 -7.31 3.49
C GLN A 28 1.44 -6.78 4.60
N LEU A 29 1.72 -5.59 5.11
CA LEU A 29 0.90 -4.84 6.05
C LEU A 29 0.23 -3.67 5.30
N SER A 30 -0.97 -3.92 4.77
CA SER A 30 -1.77 -2.92 4.05
C SER A 30 -2.73 -2.23 5.01
N THR A 31 -2.41 -1.01 5.45
CA THR A 31 -3.30 -0.24 6.35
C THR A 31 -4.68 -0.01 5.75
N GLY A 32 -4.76 0.23 4.46
CA GLY A 32 -6.04 0.40 3.77
C GLY A 32 -6.92 -0.85 3.83
N ASP A 33 -6.34 -2.04 3.67
CA ASP A 33 -7.09 -3.30 3.73
C ASP A 33 -7.48 -3.64 5.17
N MET A 34 -6.59 -3.38 6.15
CA MET A 34 -6.87 -3.55 7.58
C MET A 34 -8.04 -2.66 8.03
N LEU A 35 -8.04 -1.39 7.63
CA LEU A 35 -9.13 -0.45 7.93
C LEU A 35 -10.44 -0.86 7.24
N ARG A 36 -10.41 -1.29 5.97
CA ARG A 36 -11.60 -1.80 5.27
C ARG A 36 -12.18 -3.04 5.95
N ALA A 37 -11.34 -3.96 6.40
CA ALA A 37 -11.76 -5.12 7.17
C ALA A 37 -12.41 -4.72 8.50
N ALA A 38 -11.84 -3.74 9.21
CA ALA A 38 -12.40 -3.21 10.45
C ALA A 38 -13.76 -2.53 10.23
N VAL A 39 -13.93 -1.78 9.13
CA VAL A 39 -15.21 -1.18 8.74
C VAL A 39 -16.25 -2.27 8.44
N ALA A 40 -15.89 -3.27 7.64
CA ALA A 40 -16.79 -4.38 7.30
C ALA A 40 -17.22 -5.20 8.53
N ALA A 41 -16.31 -5.37 9.50
CA ALA A 41 -16.60 -6.06 10.77
C ALA A 41 -17.34 -5.19 11.79
N GLY A 42 -17.54 -3.88 11.52
CA GLY A 42 -18.23 -2.95 12.40
C GLY A 42 -17.52 -2.70 13.73
N THR A 43 -16.20 -2.87 13.79
CA THR A 43 -15.41 -2.61 15.01
C THR A 43 -15.42 -1.13 15.38
N GLU A 44 -15.07 -0.79 16.62
CA GLU A 44 -14.97 0.62 17.05
C GLU A 44 -13.96 1.41 16.20
N VAL A 45 -12.85 0.81 15.84
CA VAL A 45 -11.86 1.39 14.91
C VAL A 45 -12.48 1.57 13.53
N GLY A 46 -13.19 0.57 13.02
CA GLY A 46 -13.87 0.63 11.73
C GLY A 46 -14.92 1.73 11.67
N LYS A 47 -15.74 1.89 12.71
CA LYS A 47 -16.72 2.97 12.80
C LYS A 47 -16.08 4.35 12.73
N LYS A 48 -14.98 4.55 13.47
CA LYS A 48 -14.22 5.82 13.45
C LYS A 48 -13.53 6.09 12.10
N ALA A 49 -13.05 5.04 11.43
CA ALA A 49 -12.32 5.17 10.17
C ALA A 49 -13.24 5.41 8.96
N LYS A 50 -14.50 4.94 9.02
CA LYS A 50 -15.42 4.88 7.88
C LYS A 50 -15.59 6.23 7.18
N ASP A 51 -15.95 7.28 7.91
CA ASP A 51 -16.25 8.60 7.35
C ASP A 51 -15.03 9.23 6.67
N PHE A 52 -13.83 9.04 7.26
CA PHE A 52 -12.58 9.49 6.65
C PHE A 52 -12.31 8.78 5.32
N MET A 53 -12.48 7.46 5.28
CA MET A 53 -12.22 6.66 4.09
C MET A 53 -13.20 6.98 2.95
N GLU A 54 -14.49 7.15 3.27
CA GLU A 54 -15.54 7.52 2.30
C GLU A 54 -15.30 8.92 1.71
N ALA A 55 -14.79 9.84 2.53
CA ALA A 55 -14.41 11.19 2.10
C ALA A 55 -13.03 11.27 1.40
N GLY A 56 -12.31 10.15 1.25
CA GLY A 56 -10.96 10.12 0.67
C GLY A 56 -9.88 10.77 1.55
N LYS A 57 -10.19 11.05 2.82
CA LYS A 57 -9.27 11.64 3.79
C LYS A 57 -8.46 10.58 4.54
N LEU A 58 -7.36 11.00 5.15
CA LEU A 58 -6.58 10.12 6.00
C LEU A 58 -7.30 9.89 7.34
N VAL A 59 -7.30 8.63 7.78
CA VAL A 59 -7.69 8.29 9.17
C VAL A 59 -6.64 8.85 10.12
N THR A 60 -7.03 9.20 11.34
CA THR A 60 -6.14 9.85 12.31
C THR A 60 -4.87 9.03 12.58
N ASP A 61 -3.75 9.73 12.80
CA ASP A 61 -2.45 9.09 13.01
C ASP A 61 -2.46 8.10 14.18
N GLU A 62 -3.15 8.45 15.28
CA GLU A 62 -3.28 7.59 16.46
C GLU A 62 -3.88 6.22 16.13
N ILE A 63 -4.96 6.19 15.34
CA ILE A 63 -5.62 4.95 14.94
C ILE A 63 -4.69 4.11 14.06
N VAL A 64 -4.07 4.72 13.06
CA VAL A 64 -3.25 4.00 12.10
C VAL A 64 -1.96 3.50 12.73
N VAL A 65 -1.32 4.32 13.56
CA VAL A 65 -0.11 3.93 14.32
C VAL A 65 -0.43 2.78 15.28
N GLY A 66 -1.56 2.84 16.00
CA GLY A 66 -1.98 1.77 16.90
C GLY A 66 -2.17 0.43 16.16
N ILE A 67 -2.88 0.43 15.03
CA ILE A 67 -3.07 -0.79 14.22
C ILE A 67 -1.72 -1.39 13.77
N ILE A 68 -0.78 -0.57 13.35
CA ILE A 68 0.54 -1.04 12.91
C ILE A 68 1.36 -1.54 14.10
N ALA A 69 1.32 -0.83 15.25
CA ALA A 69 2.03 -1.25 16.46
C ALA A 69 1.62 -2.66 16.92
N ASP A 70 0.32 -2.94 16.91
CA ASP A 70 -0.21 -4.26 17.25
C ASP A 70 0.19 -5.30 16.19
N ARG A 71 0.07 -4.98 14.92
CA ARG A 71 0.29 -5.93 13.81
C ARG A 71 1.75 -6.38 13.67
N ILE A 72 2.72 -5.52 13.91
CA ILE A 72 4.15 -5.87 13.81
C ILE A 72 4.63 -6.81 14.94
N GLU A 73 3.83 -7.00 16.01
CA GLU A 73 4.10 -7.96 17.08
C GLU A 73 3.75 -9.39 16.71
N GLU A 74 2.95 -9.60 15.65
CA GLU A 74 2.54 -10.95 15.27
C GLU A 74 3.72 -11.78 14.76
N ASP A 75 3.66 -13.09 14.96
CA ASP A 75 4.77 -14.02 14.70
C ASP A 75 5.21 -14.02 13.22
N ASP A 76 4.28 -13.81 12.29
CA ASP A 76 4.59 -13.77 10.87
C ASP A 76 5.42 -12.55 10.45
N CYS A 77 5.43 -11.48 11.26
CA CYS A 77 6.25 -10.28 11.02
C CYS A 77 7.72 -10.43 11.44
N LYS A 78 8.07 -11.49 12.19
CA LYS A 78 9.43 -11.68 12.72
C LYS A 78 10.50 -11.86 11.62
N GLN A 79 10.13 -12.38 10.46
CA GLN A 79 11.04 -12.55 9.32
C GLN A 79 11.18 -11.29 8.48
N GLY A 80 10.35 -10.29 8.73
CA GLY A 80 10.30 -9.03 8.02
C GLY A 80 8.93 -8.75 7.40
N PHE A 81 8.69 -7.50 7.07
CA PHE A 81 7.42 -7.05 6.56
C PHE A 81 7.54 -5.90 5.57
N LEU A 82 6.50 -5.73 4.81
CA LEU A 82 6.33 -4.67 3.81
C LEU A 82 5.15 -3.79 4.21
N LEU A 83 5.40 -2.52 4.46
CA LEU A 83 4.37 -1.53 4.76
C LEU A 83 3.79 -0.96 3.47
N ASP A 84 2.48 -1.15 3.25
CA ASP A 84 1.72 -0.61 2.12
C ASP A 84 0.66 0.38 2.62
N GLY A 85 0.83 1.65 2.24
CA GLY A 85 -0.05 2.73 2.67
C GLY A 85 0.17 3.24 4.09
N PHE A 86 1.33 2.98 4.67
CA PHE A 86 1.84 3.55 5.92
C PHE A 86 3.38 3.67 5.84
N PRO A 87 3.98 4.74 6.38
CA PRO A 87 3.31 5.95 6.89
C PRO A 87 2.72 6.83 5.77
N ARG A 88 1.77 7.69 6.11
CA ARG A 88 1.21 8.71 5.20
C ARG A 88 1.44 10.15 5.65
N THR A 89 1.93 10.34 6.86
CA THR A 89 2.31 11.65 7.39
C THR A 89 3.69 11.58 8.02
N VAL A 90 4.37 12.73 8.16
CA VAL A 90 5.67 12.79 8.83
C VAL A 90 5.54 12.36 10.30
N ALA A 91 4.43 12.68 10.96
CA ALA A 91 4.17 12.23 12.33
C ALA A 91 4.10 10.69 12.43
N GLN A 92 3.42 10.03 11.49
CA GLN A 92 3.40 8.57 11.40
C GLN A 92 4.80 7.99 11.14
N ALA A 93 5.61 8.63 10.28
CA ALA A 93 6.98 8.18 10.01
C ALA A 93 7.87 8.26 11.27
N GLN A 94 7.76 9.34 12.02
CA GLN A 94 8.47 9.50 13.30
C GLN A 94 8.01 8.46 14.34
N ALA A 95 6.71 8.18 14.41
CA ALA A 95 6.18 7.13 15.28
C ALA A 95 6.71 5.75 14.88
N LEU A 96 6.78 5.44 13.58
CA LEU A 96 7.37 4.20 13.08
C LEU A 96 8.86 4.09 13.43
N ASP A 97 9.64 5.15 13.25
CA ASP A 97 11.06 5.17 13.60
C ASP A 97 11.27 4.85 15.10
N ASN A 98 10.45 5.44 15.96
CA ASN A 98 10.50 5.16 17.40
C ASN A 98 10.14 3.70 17.71
N MET A 99 9.09 3.17 17.09
CA MET A 99 8.71 1.75 17.25
C MET A 99 9.82 0.80 16.82
N LEU A 100 10.41 1.03 15.65
CA LEU A 100 11.50 0.20 15.13
C LEU A 100 12.74 0.29 16.04
N SER A 101 13.10 1.50 16.49
CA SER A 101 14.22 1.71 17.40
C SER A 101 14.05 0.97 18.73
N GLN A 102 12.85 1.07 19.34
CA GLN A 102 12.55 0.35 20.60
C GLN A 102 12.66 -1.17 20.48
N LYS A 103 12.42 -1.70 19.27
CA LYS A 103 12.50 -3.13 18.96
C LYS A 103 13.87 -3.56 18.41
N ASN A 104 14.85 -2.65 18.33
CA ASN A 104 16.13 -2.88 17.68
C ASN A 104 15.97 -3.34 16.20
N LEU A 105 14.93 -2.89 15.53
CA LEU A 105 14.68 -3.12 14.12
C LEU A 105 15.14 -1.93 13.29
N LYS A 106 15.50 -2.19 12.03
CA LYS A 106 15.97 -1.16 11.10
C LYS A 106 15.10 -1.16 9.85
N LEU A 107 14.71 0.03 9.40
CA LEU A 107 14.11 0.23 8.08
C LEU A 107 15.20 0.08 7.00
N ASP A 108 15.05 -0.88 6.11
CA ASP A 108 16.04 -1.18 5.09
C ASP A 108 15.87 -0.30 3.84
N ALA A 109 14.64 -0.18 3.35
CA ALA A 109 14.36 0.62 2.15
C ALA A 109 12.96 1.25 2.18
N VAL A 110 12.88 2.43 1.58
CA VAL A 110 11.64 3.09 1.19
C VAL A 110 11.63 3.21 -0.32
N ILE A 111 10.67 2.57 -0.98
CA ILE A 111 10.58 2.53 -2.43
C ILE A 111 9.45 3.44 -2.88
N GLU A 112 9.82 4.56 -3.49
CA GLU A 112 8.87 5.45 -4.15
C GLU A 112 8.51 4.89 -5.52
N MET A 113 7.24 4.60 -5.76
CA MET A 113 6.69 4.32 -7.08
C MET A 113 6.23 5.64 -7.71
N LYS A 114 7.09 6.21 -8.55
CA LYS A 114 6.81 7.50 -9.21
C LYS A 114 5.85 7.28 -10.37
N VAL A 115 4.76 8.03 -10.41
CA VAL A 115 3.72 7.96 -11.44
C VAL A 115 3.19 9.34 -11.74
N ASP A 116 2.62 9.51 -12.94
CA ASP A 116 1.98 10.75 -13.36
C ASP A 116 0.52 10.77 -12.89
N ASP A 117 0.09 11.89 -12.32
CA ASP A 117 -1.25 12.04 -11.74
C ASP A 117 -2.37 11.85 -12.77
N GLU A 118 -2.14 12.25 -14.03
CA GLU A 118 -3.12 12.13 -15.12
C GLU A 118 -3.54 10.66 -15.35
N ALA A 119 -2.62 9.72 -15.19
CA ALA A 119 -2.89 8.30 -15.35
C ALA A 119 -3.63 7.66 -14.15
N LEU A 120 -3.63 8.32 -12.98
CA LEU A 120 -4.08 7.70 -11.73
C LEU A 120 -5.59 7.55 -11.64
N VAL A 121 -6.35 8.51 -12.16
CA VAL A 121 -7.81 8.46 -12.11
C VAL A 121 -8.32 7.20 -12.82
N ASP A 122 -7.85 6.96 -14.03
CA ASP A 122 -8.28 5.79 -14.80
C ASP A 122 -7.78 4.48 -14.19
N ARG A 123 -6.54 4.46 -13.65
CA ARG A 123 -6.00 3.30 -12.93
C ARG A 123 -6.81 2.93 -11.69
N ILE A 124 -7.39 3.89 -11.00
CA ILE A 124 -8.17 3.64 -9.78
C ILE A 124 -9.60 3.25 -10.11
N THR A 125 -10.26 4.00 -10.99
CA THR A 125 -11.69 3.77 -11.29
C THR A 125 -11.95 2.47 -12.04
N GLY A 126 -10.97 1.99 -12.82
CA GLY A 126 -11.04 0.69 -13.51
C GLY A 126 -10.60 -0.52 -12.66
N ARG A 127 -10.16 -0.29 -11.43
CA ARG A 127 -9.62 -1.35 -10.56
C ARG A 127 -10.71 -2.21 -9.94
N TYR A 128 -10.44 -3.52 -9.88
CA TYR A 128 -11.20 -4.48 -9.07
C TYR A 128 -10.27 -5.57 -8.53
N THR A 129 -10.74 -6.34 -7.55
CA THR A 129 -9.94 -7.38 -6.91
C THR A 129 -10.74 -8.67 -6.76
N CYS A 130 -10.06 -9.81 -6.81
CA CYS A 130 -10.65 -11.08 -6.46
C CYS A 130 -11.05 -11.09 -4.97
N ALA A 131 -12.31 -11.40 -4.67
CA ALA A 131 -12.83 -11.42 -3.30
C ALA A 131 -12.18 -12.52 -2.42
N LYS A 132 -11.60 -13.57 -3.05
CA LYS A 132 -11.02 -14.72 -2.33
C LYS A 132 -9.52 -14.54 -2.04
N CYS A 133 -8.72 -14.11 -3.02
CA CYS A 133 -7.25 -14.06 -2.89
C CYS A 133 -6.67 -12.64 -3.01
N ASN A 134 -7.52 -11.63 -3.14
CA ASN A 134 -7.18 -10.22 -3.27
C ASN A 134 -6.28 -9.88 -4.49
N ALA A 135 -6.19 -10.79 -5.48
CA ALA A 135 -5.48 -10.51 -6.73
C ALA A 135 -6.12 -9.30 -7.43
N GLY A 136 -5.27 -8.35 -7.83
CA GLY A 136 -5.71 -7.13 -8.48
C GLY A 136 -5.94 -7.32 -9.98
N TYR A 137 -6.98 -6.65 -10.50
CA TYR A 137 -7.33 -6.59 -11.91
C TYR A 137 -7.73 -5.18 -12.31
N HIS A 138 -7.84 -4.95 -13.62
CA HIS A 138 -8.25 -3.67 -14.17
C HIS A 138 -9.07 -3.88 -15.46
N ASP A 139 -10.09 -3.05 -15.67
CA ASP A 139 -11.02 -3.15 -16.80
C ASP A 139 -10.33 -3.13 -18.16
N LEU A 140 -9.22 -2.41 -18.29
CA LEU A 140 -8.49 -2.24 -19.55
C LEU A 140 -7.10 -2.90 -19.51
N ASN A 141 -6.32 -2.64 -18.47
CA ASN A 141 -4.87 -2.88 -18.46
C ASN A 141 -4.45 -4.22 -17.84
N LEU A 142 -5.32 -4.87 -17.07
CA LEU A 142 -5.01 -6.13 -16.39
C LEU A 142 -6.28 -6.97 -16.24
N LYS A 143 -6.74 -7.54 -17.34
CA LYS A 143 -7.90 -8.44 -17.36
C LYS A 143 -7.48 -9.87 -16.98
N PRO A 144 -8.37 -10.66 -16.36
CA PRO A 144 -8.13 -12.08 -16.20
C PRO A 144 -8.08 -12.77 -17.58
N LYS A 145 -7.31 -13.84 -17.69
CA LYS A 145 -7.16 -14.64 -18.94
C LYS A 145 -8.47 -15.22 -19.41
N VAL A 146 -9.31 -15.64 -18.46
CA VAL A 146 -10.68 -16.06 -18.69
C VAL A 146 -11.59 -15.06 -18.03
N ASP A 147 -12.49 -14.44 -18.80
CA ASP A 147 -13.37 -13.40 -18.28
C ASP A 147 -14.19 -13.92 -17.09
N GLY A 148 -14.23 -13.11 -16.03
CA GLY A 148 -14.92 -13.45 -14.79
C GLY A 148 -14.25 -14.54 -13.93
N VAL A 149 -13.04 -15.04 -14.26
CA VAL A 149 -12.33 -16.07 -13.49
C VAL A 149 -10.96 -15.58 -13.03
N CYS A 150 -10.71 -15.63 -11.72
CA CYS A 150 -9.42 -15.20 -11.16
C CYS A 150 -8.28 -16.15 -11.59
N ASP A 151 -7.23 -15.61 -12.22
CA ASP A 151 -6.06 -16.37 -12.70
C ASP A 151 -5.27 -17.04 -11.56
N GLN A 152 -5.40 -16.54 -10.33
CA GLN A 152 -4.61 -17.03 -9.20
C GLN A 152 -5.31 -18.12 -8.39
N CYS A 153 -6.63 -18.07 -8.24
CA CYS A 153 -7.36 -19.01 -7.37
C CYS A 153 -8.65 -19.58 -7.97
N GLY A 154 -8.98 -19.27 -9.23
CA GLY A 154 -10.16 -19.77 -9.92
C GLY A 154 -11.50 -19.22 -9.42
N SER A 155 -11.52 -18.29 -8.46
CA SER A 155 -12.76 -17.69 -7.97
C SER A 155 -13.41 -16.80 -9.03
N MET A 156 -14.74 -16.83 -9.10
CA MET A 156 -15.54 -15.95 -9.96
C MET A 156 -16.07 -14.71 -9.23
N ASN A 157 -15.73 -14.53 -7.95
CA ASN A 157 -16.20 -13.41 -7.16
C ASN A 157 -15.16 -12.30 -7.15
N PHE A 158 -15.56 -11.09 -7.59
CA PHE A 158 -14.73 -9.91 -7.62
C PHE A 158 -15.42 -8.76 -6.89
N ASN A 159 -14.63 -7.90 -6.26
CA ASN A 159 -15.09 -6.72 -5.55
C ASN A 159 -14.47 -5.45 -6.14
N ARG A 160 -15.28 -4.39 -6.23
CA ARG A 160 -14.79 -3.00 -6.42
C ARG A 160 -14.83 -2.28 -5.09
N ARG A 161 -13.87 -1.42 -4.87
CA ARG A 161 -13.83 -0.60 -3.65
C ARG A 161 -14.82 0.55 -3.80
N ALA A 162 -15.58 0.84 -2.73
CA ALA A 162 -16.55 1.94 -2.73
C ALA A 162 -15.87 3.31 -2.91
N ASP A 163 -14.60 3.42 -2.49
CA ASP A 163 -13.77 4.62 -2.58
C ASP A 163 -13.00 4.76 -3.91
N ASP A 164 -13.28 3.92 -4.91
CA ASP A 164 -12.65 3.98 -6.25
C ASP A 164 -13.55 4.69 -7.27
N ASN A 165 -14.03 5.88 -6.94
CA ASN A 165 -14.78 6.78 -7.81
C ASN A 165 -14.01 8.09 -8.04
N ARG A 166 -14.32 8.83 -9.13
CA ARG A 166 -13.57 10.02 -9.55
C ARG A 166 -13.50 11.10 -8.46
N GLU A 167 -14.57 11.32 -7.73
CA GLU A 167 -14.65 12.36 -6.69
C GLU A 167 -13.71 12.01 -5.51
N THR A 168 -13.82 10.80 -4.99
CA THR A 168 -12.96 10.32 -3.91
C THR A 168 -11.49 10.22 -4.32
N VAL A 169 -11.22 9.85 -5.58
CA VAL A 169 -9.85 9.80 -6.12
C VAL A 169 -9.19 11.18 -6.08
N SER A 170 -9.89 12.23 -6.50
CA SER A 170 -9.36 13.60 -6.45
C SER A 170 -8.99 14.01 -5.02
N ALA A 171 -9.89 13.77 -4.05
CA ALA A 171 -9.62 14.04 -2.64
C ALA A 171 -8.42 13.24 -2.10
N ARG A 172 -8.26 11.99 -2.54
CA ARG A 172 -7.12 11.13 -2.16
C ARG A 172 -5.79 11.62 -2.74
N LEU A 173 -5.79 12.15 -3.96
CA LEU A 173 -4.60 12.75 -4.57
C LEU A 173 -4.20 14.03 -3.86
N GLU A 174 -5.16 14.91 -3.54
CA GLU A 174 -4.93 16.10 -2.74
C GLU A 174 -4.34 15.74 -1.36
N SER A 175 -4.92 14.76 -0.68
CA SER A 175 -4.40 14.25 0.60
C SER A 175 -2.98 13.68 0.46
N TYR A 176 -2.69 12.98 -0.64
CA TYR A 176 -1.34 12.48 -0.91
C TYR A 176 -0.32 13.61 -1.06
N HIS A 177 -0.60 14.59 -1.92
CA HIS A 177 0.33 15.69 -2.18
C HIS A 177 0.57 16.56 -0.96
N SER A 178 -0.48 16.85 -0.19
CA SER A 178 -0.37 17.72 0.98
C SER A 178 0.25 17.04 2.21
N GLN A 179 0.01 15.74 2.42
CA GLN A 179 0.36 15.06 3.66
C GLN A 179 1.39 13.95 3.50
N THR A 180 1.39 13.24 2.35
CA THR A 180 2.26 12.06 2.14
C THR A 180 3.50 12.38 1.33
N ALA A 181 3.42 13.24 0.31
CA ALA A 181 4.60 13.64 -0.46
C ALA A 181 5.73 14.26 0.39
N PRO A 182 5.46 14.96 1.51
CA PRO A 182 6.50 15.41 2.44
C PRO A 182 7.36 14.30 3.07
N LEU A 183 6.94 13.03 2.97
CA LEU A 183 7.76 11.88 3.37
C LEU A 183 8.97 11.65 2.44
N LEU A 184 8.89 12.08 1.18
CA LEU A 184 9.98 11.86 0.22
C LEU A 184 11.28 12.55 0.66
N PRO A 185 11.32 13.87 0.95
CA PRO A 185 12.51 14.50 1.51
C PRO A 185 12.91 13.89 2.86
N TYR A 186 11.96 13.55 3.74
CA TYR A 186 12.24 12.92 5.04
C TYR A 186 13.06 11.62 4.90
N TYR A 187 12.66 10.72 4.01
CA TYR A 187 13.37 9.46 3.79
C TYR A 187 14.61 9.62 2.90
N LYS A 188 14.64 10.64 2.05
CA LYS A 188 15.83 11.00 1.28
C LYS A 188 16.97 11.43 2.18
N GLU A 189 16.71 12.28 3.17
CA GLU A 189 17.69 12.73 4.17
C GLU A 189 18.24 11.55 4.99
N LYS A 190 17.42 10.54 5.26
CA LYS A 190 17.83 9.29 5.93
C LYS A 190 18.63 8.33 5.04
N GLY A 191 18.76 8.62 3.74
CA GLY A 191 19.50 7.80 2.79
C GLY A 191 18.83 6.46 2.41
N VAL A 192 17.58 6.23 2.83
CA VAL A 192 16.85 4.97 2.59
C VAL A 192 15.87 5.03 1.42
N LEU A 193 15.63 6.21 0.81
CA LEU A 193 14.72 6.39 -0.31
C LEU A 193 15.32 5.85 -1.61
N LYS A 194 14.57 5.02 -2.32
CA LYS A 194 14.83 4.52 -3.67
C LYS A 194 13.63 4.83 -4.55
N VAL A 195 13.87 5.21 -5.80
CA VAL A 195 12.80 5.60 -6.73
C VAL A 195 12.74 4.56 -7.84
N VAL A 196 11.53 4.12 -8.19
CA VAL A 196 11.25 3.25 -9.33
C VAL A 196 10.21 3.91 -10.24
N ASP A 197 10.26 3.62 -11.53
CA ASP A 197 9.31 4.12 -12.52
C ASP A 197 8.00 3.33 -12.46
N GLY A 198 7.00 3.87 -11.76
CA GLY A 198 5.66 3.27 -11.66
C GLY A 198 4.81 3.40 -12.93
N MET A 199 5.33 4.06 -13.99
CA MET A 199 4.68 4.12 -15.30
C MET A 199 5.10 2.97 -16.22
N ALA A 200 6.21 2.30 -15.93
CA ALA A 200 6.66 1.12 -16.66
C ALA A 200 5.68 -0.07 -16.53
N ASP A 201 5.88 -1.08 -17.35
CA ASP A 201 5.11 -2.32 -17.28
C ASP A 201 5.27 -3.01 -15.91
N ILE A 202 4.24 -3.75 -15.48
CA ILE A 202 4.18 -4.35 -14.13
C ILE A 202 5.44 -5.19 -13.82
N ASP A 203 5.94 -5.94 -14.81
CA ASP A 203 7.11 -6.80 -14.61
C ASP A 203 8.41 -6.01 -14.59
N ASP A 204 8.52 -4.92 -15.33
CA ASP A 204 9.66 -4.00 -15.28
C ASP A 204 9.73 -3.27 -13.94
N VAL A 205 8.60 -2.80 -13.42
CA VAL A 205 8.53 -2.25 -12.05
C VAL A 205 8.98 -3.29 -11.04
N THR A 206 8.53 -4.53 -11.18
CA THR A 206 8.94 -5.64 -10.31
C THR A 206 10.45 -5.88 -10.38
N ALA A 207 11.04 -5.85 -11.57
CA ALA A 207 12.49 -6.00 -11.76
C ALA A 207 13.28 -4.87 -11.09
N GLN A 208 12.84 -3.61 -11.24
CA GLN A 208 13.45 -2.46 -10.58
C GLN A 208 13.41 -2.62 -9.05
N ILE A 209 12.25 -3.01 -8.49
CA ILE A 209 12.10 -3.24 -7.05
C ILE A 209 13.01 -4.38 -6.57
N ASN A 210 13.05 -5.51 -7.27
CA ASN A 210 13.91 -6.63 -6.92
C ASN A 210 15.40 -6.26 -6.95
N ASN A 211 15.81 -5.42 -7.89
CA ASN A 211 17.17 -4.89 -7.94
C ASN A 211 17.51 -4.06 -6.69
N VAL A 212 16.59 -3.21 -6.24
CA VAL A 212 16.75 -2.46 -4.99
C VAL A 212 16.87 -3.41 -3.79
N LEU A 213 15.97 -4.40 -3.68
CA LEU A 213 15.89 -5.30 -2.53
C LEU A 213 17.05 -6.31 -2.48
N SER A 214 17.70 -6.62 -3.62
CA SER A 214 18.86 -7.52 -3.67
C SER A 214 20.06 -7.02 -2.86
N GLY A 215 20.15 -5.71 -2.62
CA GLY A 215 21.20 -5.09 -1.81
C GLY A 215 21.06 -5.29 -0.29
N PHE A 216 19.94 -5.89 0.17
CA PHE A 216 19.61 -6.05 1.60
C PHE A 216 19.53 -7.52 2.06
N LYS A 217 20.21 -8.42 1.37
CA LYS A 217 20.31 -9.85 1.73
C LYS A 217 21.34 -10.09 2.78
#